data_d71cd65c102b9f22e66dca4168c20454
#
_entry.id   d71cd65c102b9f22e66dca4168c20454
#
_cell.length_a   1.000
_cell.length_b   1.000
_cell.length_c   1.000
_cell.angle_alpha   90.00
_cell.angle_beta   90.00
_cell.angle_gamma   90.00
#
_symmetry.space_group_name_H-M   'P 1'
#
loop_
_entity.id
_entity.type
_entity.pdbx_description
1 polymer ?
#
loop_
_entity_poly.entity_id
_entity_poly.type
_entity_poly.pdbx_seq_one_letter_code
_entity_poly.pdbx_strand_id
1 'polypeptide(L)'
;MITRVGGKLLMYIDIWEIRISRMYDFLIVGAGLYGAVCARELTDAGNKTLVIDKRLHVAGNVYTEKIEGINVHKYGAHIFHTNNTEVWSYVQRFATFNRFTNSPVANYKDELYSLPFNMYTFNKMWGVVTPEEAAAKIEEQRKAAGITKPKNLEEQAISLVGTDIYEKLVKGYTQKQWGRPCDELTAFKAER
;
A
#
# COMPACT_ATOMS: atom_id res chain seq x y z
N MET A 1 20.55 12.91 -3.80
CA MET A 1 21.84 12.38 -4.30
C MET A 1 21.71 12.24 -5.81
N ILE A 2 22.18 13.23 -6.56
CA ILE A 2 22.22 13.17 -8.04
C ILE A 2 23.68 12.94 -8.40
N THR A 3 23.97 11.75 -8.92
CA THR A 3 25.29 11.33 -9.37
C THR A 3 25.48 11.73 -10.84
N ARG A 4 26.50 12.56 -11.08
CA ARG A 4 27.22 12.83 -12.33
C ARG A 4 26.43 12.89 -13.64
N VAL A 5 26.30 14.11 -14.18
CA VAL A 5 26.37 14.37 -15.60
C VAL A 5 27.09 15.73 -15.81
N GLY A 6 28.21 15.70 -16.55
CA GLY A 6 28.96 16.77 -17.22
C GLY A 6 29.00 18.18 -16.60
N GLY A 7 30.19 18.76 -16.49
CA GLY A 7 30.52 20.02 -15.80
C GLY A 7 29.69 21.29 -16.11
N LYS A 8 28.83 21.33 -17.12
CA LYS A 8 27.90 22.44 -17.33
C LYS A 8 26.63 22.34 -16.48
N LEU A 9 26.23 21.15 -16.05
CA LEU A 9 25.04 20.95 -15.22
C LEU A 9 25.28 21.32 -13.75
N LEU A 10 26.50 21.11 -13.24
CA LEU A 10 26.90 21.53 -11.89
C LEU A 10 26.81 23.05 -11.70
N MET A 11 27.15 23.82 -12.69
CA MET A 11 27.07 25.30 -12.61
C MET A 11 25.61 25.80 -12.57
N TYR A 12 24.67 25.11 -13.21
CA TYR A 12 23.24 25.41 -13.11
C TYR A 12 22.65 25.01 -11.75
N ILE A 13 23.12 23.92 -11.15
CA ILE A 13 22.68 23.46 -9.82
C ILE A 13 23.13 24.48 -8.76
N ASP A 14 24.35 24.95 -8.79
CA ASP A 14 24.87 25.94 -7.83
C ASP A 14 24.10 27.27 -7.86
N ILE A 15 23.74 27.76 -9.06
CA ILE A 15 22.94 28.98 -9.20
C ILE A 15 21.52 28.78 -8.71
N TRP A 16 20.93 27.61 -8.93
CA TRP A 16 19.60 27.26 -8.43
C TRP A 16 19.61 27.07 -6.92
N GLU A 17 20.60 26.39 -6.35
CA GLU A 17 20.76 26.24 -4.90
C GLU A 17 20.88 27.59 -4.20
N ILE A 18 21.72 28.50 -4.72
CA ILE A 18 21.90 29.85 -4.18
C ILE A 18 20.62 30.69 -4.29
N ARG A 19 19.87 30.56 -5.37
CA ARG A 19 18.61 31.28 -5.55
C ARG A 19 17.47 30.72 -4.68
N ILE A 20 17.37 29.39 -4.58
CA ILE A 20 16.37 28.72 -3.75
C ILE A 20 16.66 29.01 -2.26
N SER A 21 17.90 28.91 -1.80
CA SER A 21 18.26 29.16 -0.39
C SER A 21 18.03 30.61 0.06
N ARG A 22 17.97 31.59 -0.87
CA ARG A 22 17.62 32.98 -0.56
C ARG A 22 16.12 33.25 -0.52
N MET A 23 15.30 32.37 -1.11
CA MET A 23 13.86 32.55 -1.25
C MET A 23 13.06 31.62 -0.36
N TYR A 24 13.60 30.46 0.00
CA TYR A 24 12.94 29.42 0.77
C TYR A 24 13.85 28.88 1.84
N ASP A 25 13.27 28.60 3.00
CA ASP A 25 13.98 28.02 4.15
C ASP A 25 14.08 26.49 4.00
N PHE A 26 13.09 25.84 3.36
CA PHE A 26 13.03 24.39 3.17
C PHE A 26 12.62 24.02 1.75
N LEU A 27 13.32 23.02 1.21
CA LEU A 27 12.95 22.31 -0.01
C LEU A 27 12.41 20.93 0.34
N ILE A 28 11.15 20.66 -0.02
CA ILE A 28 10.48 19.38 0.20
C ILE A 28 10.35 18.66 -1.14
N VAL A 29 10.94 17.48 -1.25
CA VAL A 29 10.89 16.66 -2.46
C VAL A 29 9.83 15.58 -2.30
N GLY A 30 8.74 15.73 -3.05
CA GLY A 30 7.56 14.86 -3.02
C GLY A 30 6.33 15.53 -2.42
N ALA A 31 5.27 15.66 -3.22
CA ALA A 31 3.99 16.27 -2.85
C ALA A 31 2.93 15.22 -2.43
N GLY A 32 3.36 14.08 -1.87
CA GLY A 32 2.50 13.10 -1.24
C GLY A 32 2.08 13.54 0.18
N LEU A 33 1.35 12.69 0.91
CA LEU A 33 0.86 13.04 2.26
C LEU A 33 1.98 13.47 3.22
N TYR A 34 3.11 12.77 3.21
CA TYR A 34 4.25 13.11 4.07
C TYR A 34 4.78 14.53 3.77
N GLY A 35 5.06 14.81 2.49
CA GLY A 35 5.54 16.13 2.08
C GLY A 35 4.52 17.24 2.35
N ALA A 36 3.24 16.96 2.18
CA ALA A 36 2.17 17.91 2.48
C ALA A 36 2.11 18.26 3.98
N VAL A 37 2.22 17.26 4.86
CA VAL A 37 2.28 17.48 6.31
C VAL A 37 3.53 18.29 6.69
N CYS A 38 4.70 17.92 6.19
CA CYS A 38 5.92 18.68 6.44
C CYS A 38 5.80 20.15 5.97
N ALA A 39 5.27 20.37 4.76
CA ALA A 39 5.08 21.71 4.23
C ALA A 39 4.13 22.52 5.11
N ARG A 40 3.04 21.92 5.56
CA ARG A 40 2.06 22.55 6.42
C ARG A 40 2.66 22.97 7.77
N GLU A 41 3.28 22.04 8.47
CA GLU A 41 3.86 22.29 9.80
C GLU A 41 4.99 23.33 9.75
N LEU A 42 5.87 23.25 8.75
CA LEU A 42 6.94 24.22 8.56
C LEU A 42 6.39 25.62 8.21
N THR A 43 5.35 25.70 7.39
CA THR A 43 4.72 26.97 7.03
C THR A 43 4.00 27.58 8.24
N ASP A 44 3.29 26.77 9.03
CA ASP A 44 2.64 27.22 10.26
C ASP A 44 3.66 27.70 11.31
N ALA A 45 4.88 27.17 11.29
CA ALA A 45 6.02 27.64 12.09
C ALA A 45 6.70 28.92 11.51
N GLY A 46 6.17 29.51 10.46
CA GLY A 46 6.65 30.76 9.86
C GLY A 46 7.75 30.60 8.80
N ASN A 47 8.07 29.38 8.38
CA ASN A 47 9.09 29.13 7.37
C ASN A 47 8.50 29.22 5.95
N LYS A 48 9.34 29.60 5.00
CA LYS A 48 9.03 29.56 3.57
C LYS A 48 9.43 28.19 3.00
N THR A 49 8.46 27.47 2.47
CA THR A 49 8.67 26.12 1.93
C THR A 49 8.49 26.08 0.41
N LEU A 50 9.34 25.33 -0.28
CA LEU A 50 9.15 24.95 -1.68
C LEU A 50 8.93 23.45 -1.76
N VAL A 51 7.80 23.04 -2.34
CA VAL A 51 7.50 21.62 -2.58
C VAL A 51 7.65 21.33 -4.07
N ILE A 52 8.41 20.29 -4.40
CA ILE A 52 8.58 19.82 -5.77
C ILE A 52 8.18 18.35 -5.87
N ASP A 53 7.60 17.95 -6.99
CA ASP A 53 7.27 16.55 -7.28
C ASP A 53 7.61 16.22 -8.74
N LYS A 54 7.91 14.96 -9.01
CA LYS A 54 8.14 14.46 -10.37
C LYS A 54 6.85 14.28 -11.16
N ARG A 55 5.71 14.18 -10.48
CA ARG A 55 4.37 14.01 -11.07
C ARG A 55 3.77 15.37 -11.37
N LEU A 56 2.88 15.43 -12.36
CA LEU A 56 2.15 16.65 -12.74
C LEU A 56 0.95 16.94 -11.83
N HIS A 57 0.84 16.25 -10.71
CA HIS A 57 -0.21 16.42 -9.71
C HIS A 57 0.34 16.27 -8.30
N VAL A 58 -0.33 16.85 -7.33
CA VAL A 58 -0.09 16.67 -5.89
C VAL A 58 -0.75 15.38 -5.37
N ALA A 59 -0.66 15.14 -4.07
CA ALA A 59 -1.24 14.01 -3.34
C ALA A 59 -0.50 12.67 -3.52
N GLY A 60 0.53 12.57 -4.37
CA GLY A 60 1.31 11.34 -4.49
C GLY A 60 0.45 10.12 -4.83
N ASN A 61 0.57 9.05 -4.05
CA ASN A 61 -0.15 7.80 -4.30
C ASN A 61 -1.65 7.86 -3.91
N VAL A 62 -2.08 8.83 -3.11
CA VAL A 62 -3.51 8.98 -2.76
C VAL A 62 -4.27 9.86 -3.76
N TYR A 63 -3.64 10.22 -4.86
CA TYR A 63 -4.26 11.00 -5.90
C TYR A 63 -5.45 10.28 -6.52
N THR A 64 -6.57 11.02 -6.59
CA THR A 64 -7.84 10.54 -7.15
C THR A 64 -8.29 11.49 -8.25
N GLU A 65 -8.63 10.96 -9.40
CA GLU A 65 -9.22 11.69 -10.52
C GLU A 65 -10.74 11.47 -10.54
N LYS A 66 -11.47 12.49 -10.98
CA LYS A 66 -12.89 12.34 -11.28
C LYS A 66 -13.07 12.14 -12.78
N ILE A 67 -13.44 10.92 -13.18
CA ILE A 67 -13.65 10.55 -14.58
C ILE A 67 -15.12 10.14 -14.74
N GLU A 68 -15.86 10.83 -15.60
CA GLU A 68 -17.31 10.56 -15.84
C GLU A 68 -18.16 10.51 -14.55
N GLY A 69 -17.80 11.34 -13.57
CA GLY A 69 -18.48 11.38 -12.27
C GLY A 69 -18.02 10.33 -11.25
N ILE A 70 -17.14 9.42 -11.63
CA ILE A 70 -16.58 8.37 -10.78
C ILE A 70 -15.24 8.83 -10.19
N ASN A 71 -15.04 8.59 -8.89
CA ASN A 71 -13.76 8.81 -8.24
C ASN A 71 -12.81 7.64 -8.54
N VAL A 72 -11.79 7.88 -9.36
CA VAL A 72 -10.80 6.89 -9.76
C VAL A 72 -9.52 7.07 -8.95
N HIS A 73 -9.18 6.09 -8.14
CA HIS A 73 -7.92 6.02 -7.41
C HIS A 73 -6.80 5.61 -8.37
N LYS A 74 -5.99 6.58 -8.82
CA LYS A 74 -5.01 6.39 -9.90
C LYS A 74 -3.95 5.33 -9.60
N TYR A 75 -3.58 5.19 -8.34
CA TYR A 75 -2.47 4.33 -7.87
C TYR A 75 -2.93 3.21 -6.94
N GLY A 76 -4.18 2.81 -7.04
CA GLY A 76 -4.81 1.82 -6.20
C GLY A 76 -5.68 2.43 -5.10
N ALA A 77 -6.55 1.62 -4.52
CA ALA A 77 -7.48 2.07 -3.49
C ALA A 77 -6.73 2.54 -2.23
N HIS A 78 -7.06 3.75 -1.78
CA HIS A 78 -6.50 4.33 -0.58
C HIS A 78 -7.62 4.68 0.39
N ILE A 79 -7.65 3.97 1.52
CA ILE A 79 -8.61 4.18 2.59
C ILE A 79 -7.81 4.62 3.80
N PHE A 80 -8.17 5.76 4.36
CA PHE A 80 -7.55 6.23 5.58
C PHE A 80 -8.12 5.48 6.78
N HIS A 81 -7.24 4.90 7.59
CA HIS A 81 -7.58 4.33 8.88
C HIS A 81 -6.44 4.54 9.86
N THR A 82 -6.76 4.76 11.12
CA THR A 82 -5.77 4.90 12.20
C THR A 82 -6.42 4.62 13.56
N ASN A 83 -5.63 4.06 14.49
CA ASN A 83 -5.99 3.95 15.90
C ASN A 83 -5.36 5.09 16.73
N ASN A 84 -4.53 5.95 16.12
CA ASN A 84 -3.93 7.09 16.77
C ASN A 84 -4.90 8.27 16.75
N THR A 85 -5.36 8.70 17.92
CA THR A 85 -6.33 9.80 18.09
C THR A 85 -5.76 11.17 17.69
N GLU A 86 -4.45 11.38 17.86
CA GLU A 86 -3.78 12.63 17.45
C GLU A 86 -3.77 12.74 15.92
N VAL A 87 -3.38 11.66 15.24
CA VAL A 87 -3.40 11.59 13.77
C VAL A 87 -4.81 11.77 13.25
N TRP A 88 -5.81 11.12 13.88
CA TRP A 88 -7.21 11.28 13.49
C TRP A 88 -7.69 12.72 13.63
N SER A 89 -7.41 13.36 14.77
CA SER A 89 -7.76 14.76 15.01
C SER A 89 -7.06 15.71 14.05
N TYR A 90 -5.79 15.41 13.71
CA TYR A 90 -5.02 16.22 12.77
C TYR A 90 -5.63 16.21 11.36
N VAL A 91 -5.93 15.04 10.82
CA VAL A 91 -6.43 14.92 9.43
C VAL A 91 -7.83 15.50 9.26
N GLN A 92 -8.66 15.47 10.31
CA GLN A 92 -9.99 16.10 10.30
C GLN A 92 -9.96 17.62 10.18
N ARG A 93 -8.83 18.27 10.42
CA ARG A 93 -8.65 19.72 10.18
C ARG A 93 -8.72 20.06 8.69
N PHE A 94 -8.47 19.10 7.82
CA PHE A 94 -8.30 19.30 6.37
C PHE A 94 -9.38 18.62 5.53
N ALA A 95 -10.04 17.58 6.05
CA ALA A 95 -11.02 16.83 5.30
C ALA A 95 -12.12 16.25 6.19
N THR A 96 -13.32 16.15 5.61
CA THR A 96 -14.42 15.40 6.21
C THR A 96 -14.39 13.97 5.66
N PHE A 97 -14.34 12.99 6.56
CA PHE A 97 -14.31 11.58 6.20
C PHE A 97 -15.72 11.01 6.21
N ASN A 98 -16.07 10.28 5.14
CA ASN A 98 -17.26 9.43 5.12
C ASN A 98 -16.94 8.09 5.78
N ARG A 99 -17.95 7.35 6.20
CA ARG A 99 -17.81 5.98 6.71
C ARG A 99 -17.79 4.97 5.57
N PHE A 100 -16.83 5.10 4.68
CA PHE A 100 -16.70 4.19 3.56
C PHE A 100 -16.38 2.78 4.05
N THR A 101 -17.24 1.81 3.72
CA THR A 101 -16.99 0.40 3.98
C THR A 101 -16.26 -0.19 2.77
N ASN A 102 -15.02 -0.58 2.98
CA ASN A 102 -14.24 -1.25 1.95
C ASN A 102 -14.61 -2.73 1.87
N SER A 103 -15.15 -3.15 0.75
CA SER A 103 -15.49 -4.54 0.47
C SER A 103 -14.80 -4.98 -0.82
N PRO A 104 -13.49 -5.23 -0.79
CA PRO A 104 -12.75 -5.63 -1.97
C PRO A 104 -13.17 -7.01 -2.44
N VAL A 105 -13.06 -7.23 -3.74
CA VAL A 105 -13.32 -8.50 -4.39
C VAL A 105 -12.08 -8.90 -5.19
N ALA A 106 -11.58 -10.11 -4.95
CA ALA A 106 -10.53 -10.68 -5.77
C ALA A 106 -11.12 -11.37 -7.00
N ASN A 107 -10.53 -11.13 -8.16
CA ASN A 107 -10.79 -11.89 -9.38
C ASN A 107 -9.60 -12.82 -9.63
N TYR A 108 -9.87 -14.12 -9.62
CA TYR A 108 -8.90 -15.16 -9.98
C TYR A 108 -9.46 -15.97 -11.15
N LYS A 109 -8.95 -15.75 -12.35
CA LYS A 109 -9.37 -16.47 -13.56
C LYS A 109 -10.90 -16.46 -13.75
N ASP A 110 -11.49 -15.27 -13.63
CA ASP A 110 -12.94 -15.00 -13.72
C ASP A 110 -13.79 -15.55 -12.56
N GLU A 111 -13.17 -16.14 -11.56
CA GLU A 111 -13.83 -16.45 -10.29
C GLU A 111 -13.70 -15.27 -9.31
N LEU A 112 -14.83 -14.79 -8.78
CA LEU A 112 -14.89 -13.68 -7.85
C LEU A 112 -14.94 -14.17 -6.40
N TYR A 113 -14.07 -13.62 -5.54
CA TYR A 113 -13.98 -13.97 -4.12
C TYR A 113 -14.05 -12.73 -3.26
N SER A 114 -14.86 -12.76 -2.19
CA SER A 114 -14.90 -11.69 -1.20
C SER A 114 -13.60 -11.61 -0.39
N LEU A 115 -13.15 -10.39 -0.11
CA LEU A 115 -12.01 -10.12 0.76
C LEU A 115 -12.39 -9.15 1.89
N PRO A 116 -11.75 -9.24 3.07
CA PRO A 116 -10.88 -10.35 3.53
C PRO A 116 -11.61 -11.70 3.49
N PHE A 117 -10.86 -12.81 3.50
CA PHE A 117 -11.47 -14.16 3.45
C PHE A 117 -12.54 -14.31 4.53
N ASN A 118 -13.69 -14.81 4.15
CA ASN A 118 -14.84 -15.01 5.03
C ASN A 118 -15.64 -16.21 4.54
N MET A 119 -16.76 -16.52 5.18
CA MET A 119 -17.56 -17.68 4.80
C MET A 119 -18.07 -17.66 3.35
N TYR A 120 -18.31 -16.47 2.76
CA TYR A 120 -18.63 -16.39 1.31
C TYR A 120 -17.45 -16.82 0.45
N THR A 121 -16.23 -16.47 0.84
CA THR A 121 -15.00 -16.90 0.16
C THR A 121 -14.88 -18.43 0.22
N PHE A 122 -15.04 -19.01 1.40
CA PHE A 122 -14.87 -20.45 1.62
C PHE A 122 -16.00 -21.27 0.99
N ASN A 123 -17.23 -20.78 1.08
CA ASN A 123 -18.36 -21.41 0.39
C ASN A 123 -18.14 -21.43 -1.13
N LYS A 124 -17.74 -20.29 -1.72
CA LYS A 124 -17.44 -20.20 -3.16
C LYS A 124 -16.31 -21.12 -3.57
N MET A 125 -15.29 -21.26 -2.73
CA MET A 125 -14.07 -22.04 -3.03
C MET A 125 -14.26 -23.56 -2.85
N TRP A 126 -14.99 -23.96 -1.81
CA TRP A 126 -15.07 -25.36 -1.36
C TRP A 126 -16.49 -25.87 -1.16
N GLY A 127 -17.52 -25.05 -1.27
CA GLY A 127 -18.91 -25.43 -1.02
C GLY A 127 -19.26 -25.61 0.45
N VAL A 128 -18.37 -25.27 1.37
CA VAL A 128 -18.58 -25.38 2.82
C VAL A 128 -19.58 -24.34 3.32
N VAL A 129 -20.35 -24.68 4.36
CA VAL A 129 -21.41 -23.82 4.90
C VAL A 129 -21.18 -23.41 6.34
N THR A 130 -20.29 -24.10 7.07
CA THR A 130 -19.96 -23.77 8.47
C THR A 130 -18.49 -23.37 8.66
N PRO A 131 -18.17 -22.59 9.70
CA PRO A 131 -16.80 -22.26 10.04
C PRO A 131 -15.94 -23.49 10.34
N GLU A 132 -16.53 -24.53 10.94
CA GLU A 132 -15.86 -25.79 11.29
C GLU A 132 -15.44 -26.55 10.02
N GLU A 133 -16.30 -26.61 9.02
CA GLU A 133 -15.99 -27.24 7.72
C GLU A 133 -14.87 -26.46 7.00
N ALA A 134 -14.92 -25.12 7.03
CA ALA A 134 -13.87 -24.28 6.44
C ALA A 134 -12.53 -24.48 7.16
N ALA A 135 -12.53 -24.51 8.49
CA ALA A 135 -11.33 -24.79 9.30
C ALA A 135 -10.76 -26.18 9.00
N ALA A 136 -11.62 -27.19 8.86
CA ALA A 136 -11.20 -28.56 8.52
C ALA A 136 -10.54 -28.60 7.13
N LYS A 137 -11.06 -27.87 6.15
CA LYS A 137 -10.46 -27.77 4.80
C LYS A 137 -9.08 -27.10 4.82
N ILE A 138 -8.94 -26.01 5.57
CA ILE A 138 -7.64 -25.36 5.76
C ILE A 138 -6.66 -26.31 6.41
N GLU A 139 -7.05 -26.99 7.47
CA GLU A 139 -6.19 -27.90 8.21
C GLU A 139 -5.80 -29.15 7.38
N GLU A 140 -6.71 -29.67 6.57
CA GLU A 140 -6.45 -30.75 5.60
C GLU A 140 -5.29 -30.35 4.65
N GLN A 141 -5.39 -29.15 4.08
CA GLN A 141 -4.37 -28.67 3.11
C GLN A 141 -3.04 -28.34 3.80
N ARG A 142 -3.07 -27.76 5.00
CA ARG A 142 -1.87 -27.51 5.80
C ARG A 142 -1.13 -28.81 6.13
N LYS A 143 -1.86 -29.85 6.54
CA LYS A 143 -1.29 -31.19 6.81
C LYS A 143 -0.74 -31.83 5.55
N ALA A 144 -1.46 -31.73 4.43
CA ALA A 144 -1.02 -32.27 3.14
C ALA A 144 0.28 -31.61 2.66
N ALA A 145 0.44 -30.32 2.89
CA ALA A 145 1.67 -29.58 2.57
C ALA A 145 2.87 -29.98 3.45
N GLY A 146 2.64 -30.46 4.67
CA GLY A 146 3.68 -30.98 5.57
C GLY A 146 4.74 -29.97 5.99
N ILE A 147 4.46 -28.66 5.89
CA ILE A 147 5.42 -27.59 6.15
C ILE A 147 5.45 -27.29 7.65
N THR A 148 6.50 -27.72 8.33
CA THR A 148 6.69 -27.47 9.76
C THR A 148 7.57 -26.25 10.04
N LYS A 149 8.50 -25.92 9.12
CA LYS A 149 9.41 -24.78 9.24
C LYS A 149 9.53 -24.09 7.87
N PRO A 150 8.70 -23.08 7.62
CA PRO A 150 8.70 -22.40 6.32
C PRO A 150 10.02 -21.68 6.08
N LYS A 151 10.56 -21.78 4.86
CA LYS A 151 11.82 -21.19 4.42
C LYS A 151 11.62 -19.88 3.70
N ASN A 152 10.46 -19.70 3.09
CA ASN A 152 10.10 -18.54 2.28
C ASN A 152 8.63 -18.15 2.50
N LEU A 153 8.18 -17.08 1.84
CA LEU A 153 6.82 -16.58 1.97
C LEU A 153 5.76 -17.55 1.44
N GLU A 154 6.05 -18.28 0.37
CA GLU A 154 5.14 -19.28 -0.18
C GLU A 154 4.87 -20.38 0.84
N GLU A 155 5.92 -21.02 1.35
CA GLU A 155 5.79 -22.06 2.37
C GLU A 155 5.07 -21.53 3.63
N GLN A 156 5.38 -20.29 4.04
CA GLN A 156 4.71 -19.67 5.19
C GLN A 156 3.23 -19.48 4.93
N ALA A 157 2.85 -18.93 3.79
CA ALA A 157 1.44 -18.70 3.47
C ALA A 157 0.67 -20.04 3.41
N ILE A 158 1.19 -21.04 2.71
CA ILE A 158 0.57 -22.38 2.63
C ILE A 158 0.44 -23.00 4.03
N SER A 159 1.45 -22.88 4.88
CA SER A 159 1.41 -23.40 6.26
C SER A 159 0.37 -22.70 7.15
N LEU A 160 -0.07 -21.49 6.80
CA LEU A 160 -1.05 -20.71 7.56
C LEU A 160 -2.47 -20.86 7.03
N VAL A 161 -2.65 -20.78 5.70
CA VAL A 161 -3.98 -20.67 5.09
C VAL A 161 -4.33 -21.82 4.13
N GLY A 162 -3.41 -22.72 3.86
CA GLY A 162 -3.58 -23.81 2.89
C GLY A 162 -3.29 -23.38 1.46
N THR A 163 -3.19 -24.39 0.58
CA THR A 163 -2.74 -24.21 -0.81
C THR A 163 -3.74 -23.42 -1.66
N ASP A 164 -5.04 -23.69 -1.53
CA ASP A 164 -6.06 -23.04 -2.39
C ASP A 164 -6.15 -21.54 -2.14
N ILE A 165 -6.16 -21.12 -0.88
CA ILE A 165 -6.20 -19.70 -0.51
C ILE A 165 -4.90 -19.02 -0.98
N TYR A 166 -3.76 -19.67 -0.77
CA TYR A 166 -2.48 -19.16 -1.23
C TYR A 166 -2.49 -18.95 -2.76
N GLU A 167 -2.79 -19.96 -3.53
CA GLU A 167 -2.74 -19.90 -5.00
C GLU A 167 -3.73 -18.90 -5.59
N LYS A 168 -4.97 -18.87 -5.06
CA LYS A 168 -6.04 -18.04 -5.63
C LYS A 168 -6.01 -16.60 -5.16
N LEU A 169 -5.64 -16.33 -3.91
CA LEU A 169 -5.87 -15.03 -3.28
C LEU A 169 -4.61 -14.33 -2.76
N VAL A 170 -3.50 -15.05 -2.56
CA VAL A 170 -2.28 -14.48 -1.98
C VAL A 170 -1.18 -14.34 -3.02
N LYS A 171 -0.85 -15.41 -3.73
CA LYS A 171 0.29 -15.51 -4.64
C LYS A 171 0.35 -14.40 -5.68
N GLY A 172 -0.70 -14.26 -6.49
CA GLY A 172 -0.72 -13.30 -7.59
C GLY A 172 -0.62 -11.86 -7.13
N TYR A 173 -1.33 -11.51 -6.06
CA TYR A 173 -1.25 -10.17 -5.46
C TYR A 173 0.15 -9.89 -4.91
N THR A 174 0.72 -10.82 -4.17
CA THR A 174 2.05 -10.68 -3.57
C THR A 174 3.14 -10.54 -4.62
N GLN A 175 3.13 -11.40 -5.64
CA GLN A 175 4.09 -11.31 -6.75
C GLN A 175 3.99 -9.97 -7.49
N LYS A 176 2.78 -9.47 -7.72
CA LYS A 176 2.57 -8.17 -8.35
C LYS A 176 3.12 -7.03 -7.49
N GLN A 177 2.93 -7.08 -6.17
CA GLN A 177 3.39 -6.03 -5.24
C GLN A 177 4.91 -6.00 -5.11
N TRP A 178 5.54 -7.17 -5.03
CA TRP A 178 6.97 -7.28 -4.80
C TRP A 178 7.80 -7.39 -6.09
N GLY A 179 7.16 -7.64 -7.24
CA GLY A 179 7.84 -7.86 -8.53
C GLY A 179 8.73 -9.10 -8.55
N ARG A 180 8.49 -10.04 -7.63
CA ARG A 180 9.28 -11.27 -7.44
C ARG A 180 8.39 -12.45 -7.10
N PRO A 181 8.78 -13.70 -7.43
CA PRO A 181 8.11 -14.92 -6.99
C PRO A 181 8.07 -15.04 -5.45
N CYS A 182 7.00 -15.67 -4.92
CA CYS A 182 6.83 -15.78 -3.47
C CYS A 182 7.84 -16.71 -2.80
N ASP A 183 8.38 -17.68 -3.52
CA ASP A 183 9.43 -18.61 -3.06
C ASP A 183 10.81 -17.96 -2.93
N GLU A 184 11.02 -16.80 -3.59
CA GLU A 184 12.21 -15.97 -3.45
C GLU A 184 12.10 -14.92 -2.32
N LEU A 185 10.91 -14.73 -1.74
CA LEU A 185 10.68 -13.81 -0.65
C LEU A 185 10.91 -14.50 0.69
N THR A 186 11.54 -13.80 1.63
CA THR A 186 11.75 -14.33 2.98
C THR A 186 10.42 -14.52 3.72
N ALA A 187 10.34 -15.59 4.51
CA ALA A 187 9.23 -15.75 5.46
C ALA A 187 9.21 -14.57 6.44
N PHE A 188 8.03 -14.00 6.70
CA PHE A 188 7.90 -12.96 7.71
C PHE A 188 8.12 -13.55 9.10
N LYS A 189 8.97 -12.94 9.92
CA LYS A 189 8.94 -13.18 11.35
C LYS A 189 7.70 -12.49 11.89
N ALA A 190 6.66 -13.26 12.20
CA ALA A 190 5.55 -12.75 12.98
C ALA A 190 6.10 -12.49 14.40
N GLU A 191 6.49 -11.26 14.68
CA GLU A 191 6.61 -10.81 16.06
C GLU A 191 5.18 -10.69 16.60
N ARG A 192 4.87 -11.52 17.61
CA ARG A 192 3.60 -11.49 18.35
C ARG A 192 3.67 -10.38 19.40
#